data_00c48c5070b04a94d148a07777efada8
#
_entry.id   00c48c5070b04a94d148a07777efada8
#
_cell.length_a   1.000
_cell.length_b   1.000
_cell.length_c   1.000
_cell.angle_alpha   90.00
_cell.angle_beta   90.00
_cell.angle_gamma   90.00
#
_symmetry.space_group_name_H-M   'P 1'
#
loop_
_entity.id
_entity.type
_entity.pdbx_description
1 polymer ?
#
loop_
_entity_poly.entity_id
_entity_poly.type
_entity_poly.pdbx_seq_one_letter_code
_entity_poly.pdbx_strand_id
1 'polypeptide(L)'
;HRDLHSFPTRRSSDLAVQVTKNKKIGVIGTNTTVNNKAYSKELLRIDPELQVFEKACPLFVPLAEEGWVDHKATHLIAKEYLTELKDLGIDTLILGCTHYPLLSDIIQKVMGNKVKLIDSGQAATKVVDNYLTGRGLKTPINQEGIHEYYVSDLPEKFKAVAERFLGKTINNMFKVELDDLTAEEV
;
A
#
# COMPACT_ATOMS: atom_id res chain seq x y z
N HIS A 1 4.65 -13.09 -21.05
CA HIS A 1 5.04 -12.44 -19.79
C HIS A 1 3.81 -11.76 -19.23
N ARG A 2 3.12 -12.40 -18.28
CA ARG A 2 2.11 -11.72 -17.45
C ARG A 2 2.88 -10.87 -16.46
N ASP A 3 2.68 -9.55 -16.52
CA ASP A 3 3.30 -8.58 -15.61
C ASP A 3 2.89 -8.87 -14.16
N LEU A 4 3.72 -9.63 -13.45
CA LEU A 4 3.55 -9.91 -12.02
C LEU A 4 3.61 -8.62 -11.18
N HIS A 5 4.22 -7.55 -11.72
CA HIS A 5 4.30 -6.24 -11.09
C HIS A 5 2.98 -5.43 -11.11
N SER A 6 1.97 -5.88 -11.85
CA SER A 6 0.71 -5.14 -12.00
C SER A 6 -0.37 -5.49 -10.96
N PHE A 7 -0.19 -6.54 -10.16
CA PHE A 7 -1.27 -7.04 -9.31
C PHE A 7 -1.74 -6.02 -8.24
N PRO A 8 -0.87 -5.42 -7.40
CA PRO A 8 -1.29 -4.43 -6.43
C PRO A 8 -1.84 -3.16 -7.08
N THR A 9 -1.16 -2.65 -8.14
CA THR A 9 -1.56 -1.47 -8.90
C THR A 9 -2.96 -1.65 -9.50
N ARG A 10 -3.21 -2.79 -10.14
CA ARG A 10 -4.50 -3.10 -10.76
C ARG A 10 -5.63 -3.13 -9.73
N ARG A 11 -5.45 -3.81 -8.60
CA ARG A 11 -6.50 -3.94 -7.58
C ARG A 11 -6.83 -2.63 -6.90
N SER A 12 -5.82 -1.81 -6.63
CA SER A 12 -6.04 -0.47 -6.09
C SER A 12 -6.76 0.43 -7.09
N SER A 13 -6.40 0.33 -8.38
CA SER A 13 -7.05 1.08 -9.45
C SER A 13 -8.50 0.67 -9.64
N ASP A 14 -8.80 -0.64 -9.70
CA ASP A 14 -10.17 -1.18 -9.78
C ASP A 14 -11.04 -0.63 -8.64
N LEU A 15 -10.51 -0.65 -7.39
CA LEU A 15 -11.25 -0.15 -6.23
C LEU A 15 -11.41 1.38 -6.26
N ALA A 16 -10.37 2.12 -6.66
CA ALA A 16 -10.43 3.58 -6.73
C ALA A 16 -11.49 4.06 -7.74
N VAL A 17 -11.59 3.40 -8.90
CA VAL A 17 -12.62 3.70 -9.90
C VAL A 17 -14.03 3.43 -9.38
N GLN A 18 -14.20 2.37 -8.58
CA GLN A 18 -15.51 2.04 -8.00
C GLN A 18 -15.98 3.03 -6.93
N VAL A 19 -15.05 3.67 -6.20
CA VAL A 19 -15.40 4.53 -5.05
C VAL A 19 -15.39 6.01 -5.36
N THR A 20 -14.67 6.45 -6.39
CA THR A 20 -14.67 7.87 -6.78
C THR A 20 -16.06 8.31 -7.26
N LYS A 21 -16.45 9.52 -6.89
CA LYS A 21 -17.73 10.12 -7.29
C LYS A 21 -17.55 11.27 -8.27
N ASN A 22 -16.39 11.94 -8.22
CA ASN A 22 -16.13 13.11 -9.04
C ASN A 22 -15.08 12.86 -10.13
N LYS A 23 -14.63 11.59 -10.28
CA LYS A 23 -13.62 11.15 -11.24
C LYS A 23 -12.24 11.79 -11.08
N LYS A 24 -11.95 12.40 -9.93
CA LYS A 24 -10.64 12.97 -9.60
C LYS A 24 -9.93 12.07 -8.59
N ILE A 25 -8.90 11.39 -9.04
CA ILE A 25 -8.12 10.44 -8.25
C ILE A 25 -6.70 10.94 -8.07
N GLY A 26 -6.25 11.02 -6.83
CA GLY A 26 -4.85 11.23 -6.48
C GLY A 26 -4.13 9.90 -6.32
N VAL A 27 -2.86 9.88 -6.65
CA VAL A 27 -1.95 8.77 -6.38
C VAL A 27 -0.70 9.32 -5.73
N ILE A 28 -0.35 8.81 -4.56
CA ILE A 28 0.94 9.11 -3.94
C ILE A 28 1.83 7.88 -3.96
N GLY A 29 3.13 8.10 -4.18
CA GLY A 29 4.09 7.01 -4.27
C GLY A 29 5.53 7.49 -4.10
N THR A 30 6.48 6.58 -4.26
CA THR A 30 7.89 6.94 -4.38
C THR A 30 8.16 7.60 -5.74
N ASN A 31 9.34 8.21 -5.91
CA ASN A 31 9.74 8.75 -7.21
C ASN A 31 9.64 7.70 -8.32
N THR A 32 10.09 6.47 -8.06
CA THR A 32 10.02 5.36 -9.01
C THR A 32 8.57 5.03 -9.39
N THR A 33 7.67 4.96 -8.43
CA THR A 33 6.25 4.68 -8.66
C THR A 33 5.61 5.73 -9.56
N VAL A 34 5.83 7.00 -9.25
CA VAL A 34 5.24 8.14 -10.00
C VAL A 34 5.85 8.25 -11.40
N ASN A 35 7.17 8.10 -11.54
CA ASN A 35 7.86 8.18 -12.83
C ASN A 35 7.45 7.07 -13.79
N ASN A 36 7.13 5.88 -13.28
CA ASN A 36 6.68 4.74 -14.10
C ASN A 36 5.28 4.94 -14.69
N LYS A 37 4.46 5.82 -14.09
CA LYS A 37 3.08 6.09 -14.54
C LYS A 37 2.17 4.85 -14.57
N ALA A 38 2.50 3.81 -13.80
CA ALA A 38 1.76 2.55 -13.82
C ALA A 38 0.31 2.73 -13.36
N TYR A 39 0.09 3.56 -12.33
CA TYR A 39 -1.26 3.86 -11.83
C TYR A 39 -2.07 4.67 -12.82
N SER A 40 -1.52 5.74 -13.38
CA SER A 40 -2.21 6.57 -14.38
C SER A 40 -2.60 5.76 -15.61
N LYS A 41 -1.69 4.92 -16.12
CA LYS A 41 -1.97 4.05 -17.27
C LYS A 41 -3.10 3.07 -16.97
N GLU A 42 -3.09 2.44 -15.79
CA GLU A 42 -4.13 1.47 -15.43
C GLU A 42 -5.48 2.13 -15.15
N LEU A 43 -5.50 3.25 -14.44
CA LEU A 43 -6.73 4.02 -14.16
C LEU A 43 -7.40 4.50 -15.46
N LEU A 44 -6.63 5.11 -16.37
CA LEU A 44 -7.14 5.60 -17.66
C LEU A 44 -7.51 4.47 -18.62
N ARG A 45 -6.94 3.28 -18.47
CA ARG A 45 -7.38 2.08 -19.19
C ARG A 45 -8.78 1.62 -18.76
N ILE A 46 -9.10 1.77 -17.46
CA ILE A 46 -10.41 1.38 -16.90
C ILE A 46 -11.47 2.43 -17.24
N ASP A 47 -11.18 3.70 -17.01
CA ASP A 47 -12.07 4.82 -17.34
C ASP A 47 -11.24 5.99 -17.92
N PRO A 48 -11.32 6.24 -19.24
CA PRO A 48 -10.57 7.33 -19.90
C PRO A 48 -11.00 8.75 -19.47
N GLU A 49 -12.16 8.91 -18.81
CA GLU A 49 -12.64 10.21 -18.34
C GLU A 49 -12.08 10.62 -16.96
N LEU A 50 -11.28 9.76 -16.32
CA LEU A 50 -10.68 10.06 -15.04
C LEU A 50 -9.64 11.18 -15.16
N GLN A 51 -9.59 12.02 -14.14
CA GLN A 51 -8.51 12.96 -13.90
C GLN A 51 -7.59 12.37 -12.84
N VAL A 52 -6.38 12.01 -13.24
CA VAL A 52 -5.41 11.34 -12.37
C VAL A 52 -4.26 12.28 -12.04
N PHE A 53 -4.02 12.48 -10.75
CA PHE A 53 -2.98 13.37 -10.23
C PHE A 53 -1.98 12.57 -9.41
N GLU A 54 -0.73 12.51 -9.85
CA GLU A 54 0.32 11.75 -9.17
C GLU A 54 1.29 12.67 -8.44
N LYS A 55 1.63 12.31 -7.19
CA LYS A 55 2.59 13.06 -6.36
C LYS A 55 3.61 12.12 -5.73
N ALA A 56 4.89 12.40 -5.96
CA ALA A 56 5.95 11.69 -5.27
C ALA A 56 6.11 12.22 -3.83
N CYS A 57 6.13 11.29 -2.87
CA CYS A 57 6.26 11.56 -1.43
C CYS A 57 7.44 10.79 -0.83
N PRO A 58 8.70 11.03 -1.30
CA PRO A 58 9.85 10.17 -0.97
C PRO A 58 10.17 10.11 0.53
N LEU A 59 9.88 11.17 1.31
CA LEU A 59 10.16 11.20 2.74
C LEU A 59 9.20 10.33 3.58
N PHE A 60 8.08 9.87 3.02
CA PHE A 60 7.13 9.05 3.78
C PHE A 60 7.71 7.68 4.15
N VAL A 61 8.57 7.09 3.29
CA VAL A 61 9.22 5.80 3.60
C VAL A 61 10.12 5.91 4.82
N PRO A 62 11.14 6.79 4.87
CA PRO A 62 12.00 6.90 6.05
C PRO A 62 11.22 7.30 7.32
N LEU A 63 10.20 8.16 7.22
CA LEU A 63 9.38 8.53 8.37
C LEU A 63 8.60 7.32 8.93
N ALA A 64 8.07 6.46 8.07
CA ALA A 64 7.39 5.24 8.48
C ALA A 64 8.36 4.23 9.10
N GLU A 65 9.53 4.03 8.49
CA GLU A 65 10.57 3.12 8.99
C GLU A 65 11.12 3.55 10.35
N GLU A 66 11.35 4.84 10.57
CA GLU A 66 11.77 5.40 11.87
C GLU A 66 10.64 5.44 12.92
N GLY A 67 9.40 5.11 12.53
CA GLY A 67 8.26 5.11 13.44
C GLY A 67 7.71 6.49 13.78
N TRP A 68 8.02 7.50 12.98
CA TRP A 68 7.52 8.86 13.17
C TRP A 68 6.09 9.03 12.64
N VAL A 69 5.26 8.01 12.87
CA VAL A 69 3.91 7.94 12.30
C VAL A 69 2.93 9.00 12.81
N ASP A 70 3.17 9.56 14.00
CA ASP A 70 2.36 10.67 14.55
C ASP A 70 3.24 11.87 15.00
N HIS A 71 4.42 12.05 14.37
CA HIS A 71 5.34 13.11 14.71
C HIS A 71 4.98 14.42 14.00
N LYS A 72 5.25 15.57 14.65
CA LYS A 72 4.97 16.91 14.09
C LYS A 72 5.64 17.15 12.74
N ALA A 73 6.89 16.67 12.55
CA ALA A 73 7.59 16.76 11.27
C ALA A 73 6.86 16.01 10.17
N THR A 74 6.35 14.81 10.46
CA THR A 74 5.58 14.00 9.50
C THR A 74 4.31 14.71 9.09
N HIS A 75 3.63 15.36 10.03
CA HIS A 75 2.45 16.17 9.74
C HIS A 75 2.75 17.36 8.82
N LEU A 76 3.85 18.07 9.05
CA LEU A 76 4.28 19.18 8.19
C LEU A 76 4.64 18.70 6.78
N ILE A 77 5.39 17.60 6.66
CA ILE A 77 5.78 17.00 5.39
C ILE A 77 4.54 16.49 4.64
N ALA A 78 3.61 15.84 5.34
CA ALA A 78 2.35 15.40 4.74
C ALA A 78 1.54 16.59 4.21
N LYS A 79 1.45 17.67 4.95
CA LYS A 79 0.79 18.90 4.50
C LYS A 79 1.45 19.49 3.26
N GLU A 80 2.79 19.56 3.23
CA GLU A 80 3.55 20.05 2.09
C GLU A 80 3.29 19.20 0.83
N TYR A 81 3.29 17.87 0.96
CA TYR A 81 3.06 16.99 -0.17
C TYR A 81 1.62 16.97 -0.67
N LEU A 82 0.64 17.04 0.23
CA LEU A 82 -0.75 16.70 -0.07
C LEU A 82 -1.66 17.91 -0.31
N THR A 83 -1.24 19.13 0.05
CA THR A 83 -2.08 20.34 -0.12
C THR A 83 -2.50 20.52 -1.57
N GLU A 84 -1.58 20.39 -2.52
CA GLU A 84 -1.88 20.50 -3.94
C GLU A 84 -2.97 19.51 -4.39
N LEU A 85 -2.86 18.23 -4.00
CA LEU A 85 -3.88 17.23 -4.33
C LEU A 85 -5.24 17.54 -3.71
N LYS A 86 -5.24 18.06 -2.49
CA LYS A 86 -6.45 18.49 -1.80
C LYS A 86 -7.12 19.65 -2.51
N ASP A 87 -6.34 20.65 -2.97
CA ASP A 87 -6.84 21.85 -3.66
C ASP A 87 -7.38 21.51 -5.05
N LEU A 88 -6.86 20.47 -5.70
CA LEU A 88 -7.40 19.92 -6.94
C LEU A 88 -8.76 19.25 -6.75
N GLY A 89 -9.19 19.03 -5.51
CA GLY A 89 -10.51 18.50 -5.17
C GLY A 89 -10.66 17.02 -5.46
N ILE A 90 -9.59 16.23 -5.30
CA ILE A 90 -9.71 14.76 -5.40
C ILE A 90 -10.65 14.24 -4.31
N ASP A 91 -11.40 13.19 -4.60
CA ASP A 91 -12.23 12.47 -3.61
C ASP A 91 -11.68 11.09 -3.25
N THR A 92 -10.67 10.63 -3.97
CA THR A 92 -10.04 9.32 -3.79
C THR A 92 -8.53 9.47 -3.87
N LEU A 93 -7.81 8.86 -2.95
CA LEU A 93 -6.34 8.88 -2.90
C LEU A 93 -5.77 7.47 -2.75
N ILE A 94 -5.00 7.02 -3.75
CA ILE A 94 -4.31 5.72 -3.72
C ILE A 94 -2.97 5.87 -3.01
N LEU A 95 -2.74 5.01 -2.01
CA LEU A 95 -1.47 4.86 -1.31
C LEU A 95 -0.58 3.88 -2.11
N GLY A 96 0.17 4.40 -3.08
CA GLY A 96 0.96 3.63 -4.04
C GLY A 96 2.31 3.14 -3.52
N CYS A 97 2.46 2.98 -2.22
CA CYS A 97 3.65 2.43 -1.57
C CYS A 97 3.24 1.61 -0.35
N THR A 98 3.93 0.50 -0.12
CA THR A 98 3.64 -0.43 0.99
C THR A 98 3.84 0.16 2.38
N HIS A 99 4.65 1.22 2.52
CA HIS A 99 4.89 1.91 3.79
C HIS A 99 3.80 2.94 4.14
N TYR A 100 3.11 3.49 3.15
CA TYR A 100 2.20 4.61 3.37
C TYR A 100 0.97 4.29 4.21
N PRO A 101 0.45 3.04 4.27
CA PRO A 101 -0.61 2.68 5.20
C PRO A 101 -0.27 2.94 6.68
N LEU A 102 1.02 2.90 7.09
CA LEU A 102 1.46 3.29 8.43
C LEU A 102 1.21 4.78 8.74
N LEU A 103 1.13 5.62 7.71
CA LEU A 103 0.89 7.06 7.82
C LEU A 103 -0.56 7.44 7.52
N SER A 104 -1.48 6.46 7.41
CA SER A 104 -2.87 6.68 6.99
C SER A 104 -3.58 7.73 7.83
N ASP A 105 -3.37 7.74 9.14
CA ASP A 105 -4.02 8.69 10.05
C ASP A 105 -3.59 10.13 9.77
N ILE A 106 -2.29 10.37 9.56
CA ILE A 106 -1.77 11.70 9.22
C ILE A 106 -2.23 12.12 7.82
N ILE A 107 -2.15 11.21 6.85
CA ILE A 107 -2.62 11.47 5.48
C ILE A 107 -4.11 11.82 5.51
N GLN A 108 -4.93 11.05 6.24
CA GLN A 108 -6.36 11.31 6.36
C GLN A 108 -6.66 12.64 7.05
N LYS A 109 -5.92 13.00 8.12
CA LYS A 109 -6.05 14.30 8.80
C LYS A 109 -5.78 15.47 7.84
N VAL A 110 -4.77 15.36 6.96
CA VAL A 110 -4.43 16.40 5.99
C VAL A 110 -5.46 16.48 4.86
N MET A 111 -5.83 15.36 4.28
CA MET A 111 -6.76 15.29 3.16
C MET A 111 -8.21 15.60 3.57
N GLY A 112 -8.57 15.28 4.82
CA GLY A 112 -9.92 15.43 5.34
C GLY A 112 -10.83 14.24 5.01
N ASN A 113 -11.95 14.14 5.73
CA ASN A 113 -12.84 12.96 5.70
C ASN A 113 -13.60 12.75 4.37
N LYS A 114 -13.57 13.73 3.47
CA LYS A 114 -14.21 13.61 2.15
C LYS A 114 -13.37 12.83 1.15
N VAL A 115 -12.07 12.66 1.41
CA VAL A 115 -11.16 11.90 0.56
C VAL A 115 -11.08 10.47 1.06
N LYS A 116 -11.38 9.52 0.19
CA LYS A 116 -11.25 8.09 0.49
C LYS A 116 -9.83 7.63 0.22
N LEU A 117 -9.15 7.10 1.24
CA LEU A 117 -7.84 6.46 1.07
C LEU A 117 -8.02 5.02 0.55
N ILE A 118 -7.21 4.63 -0.43
CA ILE A 118 -7.15 3.29 -1.00
C ILE A 118 -5.79 2.69 -0.71
N ASP A 119 -5.79 1.68 0.14
CA ASP A 119 -4.61 0.87 0.46
C ASP A 119 -4.59 -0.38 -0.43
N SER A 120 -3.45 -0.63 -1.07
CA SER A 120 -3.26 -1.79 -1.95
C SER A 120 -3.34 -3.13 -1.22
N GLY A 121 -2.88 -3.19 0.03
CA GLY A 121 -2.97 -4.39 0.87
C GLY A 121 -4.43 -4.74 1.19
N GLN A 122 -5.22 -3.77 1.62
CA GLN A 122 -6.65 -3.97 1.88
C GLN A 122 -7.41 -4.36 0.61
N ALA A 123 -7.10 -3.73 -0.53
CA ALA A 123 -7.72 -4.08 -1.80
C ALA A 123 -7.40 -5.53 -2.22
N ALA A 124 -6.15 -5.97 -2.07
CA ALA A 124 -5.71 -7.33 -2.36
C ALA A 124 -6.36 -8.35 -1.41
N THR A 125 -6.38 -8.08 -0.10
CA THR A 125 -6.97 -8.96 0.91
C THR A 125 -8.44 -9.24 0.63
N LYS A 126 -9.22 -8.23 0.25
CA LYS A 126 -10.63 -8.41 -0.11
C LYS A 126 -10.82 -9.35 -1.29
N VAL A 127 -9.95 -9.27 -2.30
CA VAL A 127 -10.01 -10.17 -3.46
C VAL A 127 -9.64 -11.60 -3.08
N VAL A 128 -8.59 -11.78 -2.27
CA VAL A 128 -8.17 -13.09 -1.77
C VAL A 128 -9.28 -13.71 -0.91
N ASP A 129 -9.88 -12.94 -0.02
CA ASP A 129 -10.98 -13.41 0.84
C ASP A 129 -12.18 -13.91 0.01
N ASN A 130 -12.59 -13.14 -0.99
CA ASN A 130 -13.68 -13.52 -1.89
C ASN A 130 -13.33 -14.79 -2.70
N TYR A 131 -12.08 -14.88 -3.18
CA TYR A 131 -11.61 -16.04 -3.94
C TYR A 131 -11.63 -17.32 -3.09
N LEU A 132 -11.07 -17.27 -1.88
CA LEU A 132 -11.06 -18.41 -0.96
C LEU A 132 -12.46 -18.82 -0.54
N THR A 133 -13.33 -17.83 -0.26
CA THR A 133 -14.74 -18.08 0.08
C THR A 133 -15.47 -18.75 -1.06
N GLY A 134 -15.37 -18.21 -2.27
CA GLY A 134 -16.10 -18.73 -3.43
C GLY A 134 -15.67 -20.13 -3.87
N ARG A 135 -14.47 -20.56 -3.48
CA ARG A 135 -13.92 -21.90 -3.77
C ARG A 135 -13.99 -22.87 -2.58
N GLY A 136 -14.52 -22.45 -1.44
CA GLY A 136 -14.55 -23.30 -0.25
C GLY A 136 -13.17 -23.64 0.31
N LEU A 137 -12.15 -22.77 0.04
CA LEU A 137 -10.76 -22.97 0.47
C LEU A 137 -10.43 -22.30 1.82
N LYS A 138 -11.40 -21.64 2.44
CA LYS A 138 -11.20 -21.12 3.80
C LYS A 138 -11.08 -22.28 4.78
N THR A 139 -10.11 -22.18 5.70
CA THR A 139 -9.99 -23.15 6.78
C THR A 139 -11.26 -23.13 7.63
N PRO A 140 -11.84 -24.31 7.98
CA PRO A 140 -12.94 -24.40 8.90
C PRO A 140 -12.50 -24.24 10.37
N ILE A 141 -11.20 -24.22 10.63
CA ILE A 141 -10.61 -24.17 11.96
C ILE A 141 -10.63 -22.73 12.44
N ASN A 142 -11.33 -22.48 13.53
CA ASN A 142 -11.36 -21.17 14.20
C ASN A 142 -10.16 -21.04 15.17
N GLN A 143 -8.95 -21.32 14.66
CA GLN A 143 -7.70 -21.20 15.39
C GLN A 143 -6.80 -20.17 14.73
N GLU A 144 -6.02 -19.46 15.54
CA GLU A 144 -5.00 -18.57 15.02
C GLU A 144 -3.94 -19.38 14.26
N GLY A 145 -3.62 -18.95 13.03
CA GLY A 145 -2.63 -19.60 12.19
C GLY A 145 -1.22 -19.46 12.78
N ILE A 146 -0.34 -20.39 12.40
CA ILE A 146 1.10 -20.24 12.66
C ILE A 146 1.66 -19.28 11.62
N HIS A 147 2.43 -18.29 12.07
CA HIS A 147 3.09 -17.30 11.21
C HIS A 147 4.59 -17.46 11.33
N GLU A 148 5.25 -17.61 10.19
CA GLU A 148 6.69 -17.62 10.06
C GLU A 148 7.10 -16.53 9.06
N TYR A 149 8.17 -15.79 9.37
CA TYR A 149 8.62 -14.66 8.58
C TYR A 149 10.07 -14.92 8.15
N TYR A 150 10.29 -14.90 6.85
CA TYR A 150 11.60 -15.10 6.23
C TYR A 150 12.06 -13.81 5.59
N VAL A 151 13.27 -13.35 5.91
CA VAL A 151 13.83 -12.09 5.43
C VAL A 151 15.25 -12.28 4.92
N SER A 152 15.60 -11.58 3.85
CA SER A 152 16.93 -11.66 3.22
C SER A 152 17.95 -10.70 3.84
N ASP A 153 17.52 -9.68 4.62
CA ASP A 153 18.41 -8.68 5.18
C ASP A 153 17.90 -8.12 6.51
N LEU A 154 18.81 -7.62 7.36
CA LEU A 154 18.60 -6.89 8.62
C LEU A 154 17.32 -7.30 9.40
N PRO A 155 17.26 -8.53 9.96
CA PRO A 155 16.06 -9.05 10.62
C PRO A 155 15.50 -8.12 11.71
N GLU A 156 16.36 -7.47 12.50
CA GLU A 156 15.94 -6.58 13.59
C GLU A 156 15.22 -5.32 13.08
N LYS A 157 15.75 -4.69 12.03
CA LYS A 157 15.10 -3.51 11.42
C LYS A 157 13.78 -3.88 10.81
N PHE A 158 13.73 -4.99 10.06
CA PHE A 158 12.49 -5.50 9.48
C PHE A 158 11.47 -5.83 10.56
N LYS A 159 11.88 -6.49 11.65
CA LYS A 159 11.03 -6.85 12.77
C LYS A 159 10.33 -5.62 13.35
N ALA A 160 11.08 -4.55 13.63
CA ALA A 160 10.52 -3.32 14.20
C ALA A 160 9.45 -2.69 13.29
N VAL A 161 9.66 -2.68 11.97
CA VAL A 161 8.68 -2.16 11.00
C VAL A 161 7.48 -3.09 10.90
N ALA A 162 7.71 -4.40 10.80
CA ALA A 162 6.64 -5.39 10.65
C ALA A 162 5.73 -5.46 11.89
N GLU A 163 6.28 -5.37 13.10
CA GLU A 163 5.50 -5.30 14.33
C GLU A 163 4.58 -4.08 14.38
N ARG A 164 5.02 -2.92 13.85
CA ARG A 164 4.17 -1.72 13.70
C ARG A 164 3.02 -1.96 12.73
N PHE A 165 3.27 -2.64 11.59
CA PHE A 165 2.23 -2.99 10.63
C PHE A 165 1.21 -3.96 11.20
N LEU A 166 1.68 -4.97 11.92
CA LEU A 166 0.84 -6.05 12.45
C LEU A 166 0.14 -5.69 13.76
N GLY A 167 0.64 -4.66 14.46
CA GLY A 167 0.17 -4.30 15.80
C GLY A 167 0.42 -5.39 16.85
N LYS A 168 1.33 -6.35 16.56
CA LYS A 168 1.66 -7.47 17.45
C LYS A 168 3.13 -7.85 17.32
N THR A 169 3.69 -8.49 18.37
CA THR A 169 5.07 -8.99 18.38
C THR A 169 5.26 -10.16 17.42
N ILE A 170 6.40 -10.19 16.75
CA ILE A 170 6.83 -11.27 15.85
C ILE A 170 7.87 -12.12 16.59
N ASN A 171 7.58 -13.42 16.76
CA ASN A 171 8.48 -14.36 17.45
C ASN A 171 9.23 -15.29 16.49
N ASN A 172 8.65 -15.60 15.32
CA ASN A 172 9.19 -16.58 14.37
C ASN A 172 9.70 -15.85 13.11
N MET A 173 10.91 -15.28 13.22
CA MET A 173 11.57 -14.60 12.10
C MET A 173 12.92 -15.22 11.84
N PHE A 174 13.18 -15.53 10.57
CA PHE A 174 14.38 -16.22 10.12
C PHE A 174 15.04 -15.41 9.00
N LYS A 175 16.36 -15.24 9.09
CA LYS A 175 17.13 -14.74 7.96
C LYS A 175 17.40 -15.89 6.98
N VAL A 176 17.25 -15.64 5.69
CA VAL A 176 17.56 -16.57 4.60
C VAL A 176 18.52 -15.91 3.63
N GLU A 177 19.49 -16.65 3.14
CA GLU A 177 20.35 -16.21 2.05
C GLU A 177 19.72 -16.66 0.72
N LEU A 178 19.62 -15.74 -0.26
CA LEU A 178 18.95 -16.05 -1.54
C LEU A 178 19.73 -17.07 -2.38
N ASP A 179 21.03 -17.15 -2.17
CA ASP A 179 21.90 -18.11 -2.87
C ASP A 179 21.68 -19.57 -2.41
N ASP A 180 21.06 -19.78 -1.22
CA ASP A 180 20.69 -21.09 -0.72
C ASP A 180 19.41 -21.64 -1.37
N LEU A 181 18.67 -20.80 -2.09
CA LEU A 181 17.48 -21.17 -2.86
C LEU A 181 17.92 -21.64 -4.26
N THR A 182 18.62 -22.78 -4.33
CA THR A 182 18.95 -23.40 -5.63
C THR A 182 17.71 -23.92 -6.32
N ALA A 183 17.71 -23.89 -7.67
CA ALA A 183 16.58 -24.15 -8.57
C ALA A 183 15.99 -25.59 -8.53
N GLU A 184 16.24 -26.36 -7.50
CA GLU A 184 15.76 -27.74 -7.35
C GLU A 184 14.48 -27.88 -6.52
N GLU A 185 13.96 -26.78 -5.94
CA GLU A 185 12.75 -26.81 -5.09
C GLU A 185 11.59 -25.89 -5.57
N VAL A 186 11.58 -25.52 -6.86
CA VAL A 186 10.47 -24.74 -7.43
C VAL A 186 9.71 -25.51 -8.52
#